data_798d4b813b2f6336fb5a828a9b20cd65
#
_entry.id   798d4b813b2f6336fb5a828a9b20cd65
#
_cell.length_a   1.000
_cell.length_b   1.000
_cell.length_c   1.000
_cell.angle_alpha   90.00
_cell.angle_beta   90.00
_cell.angle_gamma   90.00
#
_symmetry.space_group_name_H-M   'P 1'
#
loop_
_entity.id
_entity.type
_entity.pdbx_description
1 polymer ?
#
loop_
_entity_poly.entity_id
_entity_poly.type
_entity_poly.pdbx_seq_one_letter_code
_entity_poly.pdbx_strand_id
1 'polypeptide(L)'
;WLKREFFDEETRKSNVLSFTTTYKNNAFLDDGFIQMMEEMKVKNPNRARVVVYGDWGVADGLVFDGLFELEDFDIDAINGQLVQGLDFGFTHDPTAFVRAKVVGNDIYVFDGFYQQGLLNDPMARLIAQHGGLAGKVYADSAEPRTITELQTRGLRNVIPAGKGKDSLVQRTEFMKSYKYHIHPSVSWLADEMSTYVYKKDKFDKQLNVPVDGDDHAIQALGYALEPLIFTNKGGSYMTYQERVQAVKNIGL
;
A
#
# COMPACT_ATOMS: atom_id res chain seq x y z
N TRP A 1 -5.80 -3.21 11.16
CA TRP A 1 -5.53 -2.61 12.47
C TRP A 1 -6.23 -3.35 13.63
N LEU A 2 -7.53 -3.75 13.50
CA LEU A 2 -8.29 -4.44 14.55
C LEU A 2 -7.58 -5.68 15.08
N LYS A 3 -7.07 -6.55 14.20
CA LYS A 3 -6.35 -7.76 14.59
C LYS A 3 -5.17 -7.39 15.49
N ARG A 4 -4.31 -6.48 15.03
CA ARG A 4 -3.09 -6.04 15.72
C ARG A 4 -3.40 -5.39 17.07
N GLU A 5 -4.43 -4.54 17.15
CA GLU A 5 -4.73 -3.82 18.40
C GLU A 5 -5.46 -4.65 19.46
N PHE A 6 -6.23 -5.67 19.03
CA PHE A 6 -7.15 -6.35 19.94
C PHE A 6 -6.97 -7.87 20.03
N PHE A 7 -6.31 -8.50 19.06
CA PHE A 7 -6.23 -9.96 19.00
C PHE A 7 -4.82 -10.54 19.02
N ASP A 8 -3.85 -9.87 18.40
CA ASP A 8 -2.47 -10.37 18.37
C ASP A 8 -1.84 -10.27 19.76
N GLU A 9 -1.33 -11.38 20.29
CA GLU A 9 -0.80 -11.46 21.65
C GLU A 9 0.34 -10.48 21.93
N GLU A 10 1.15 -10.21 20.94
CA GLU A 10 2.33 -9.32 21.06
C GLU A 10 1.98 -7.83 21.07
N THR A 11 0.87 -7.45 20.42
CA THR A 11 0.55 -6.02 20.18
C THR A 11 -0.74 -5.54 20.83
N ARG A 12 -1.60 -6.46 21.32
CA ARG A 12 -2.87 -6.07 21.95
C ARG A 12 -2.65 -5.29 23.25
N LYS A 13 -3.54 -4.36 23.49
CA LYS A 13 -3.56 -3.56 24.73
C LYS A 13 -3.82 -4.46 25.94
N SER A 14 -3.13 -4.22 27.05
CA SER A 14 -3.20 -5.05 28.27
C SER A 14 -4.58 -5.09 28.95
N ASN A 15 -5.44 -4.12 28.67
CA ASN A 15 -6.80 -4.02 29.20
C ASN A 15 -7.86 -4.60 28.26
N VAL A 16 -7.46 -5.34 27.23
CA VAL A 16 -8.35 -5.94 26.23
C VAL A 16 -8.47 -7.44 26.49
N LEU A 17 -9.69 -7.92 26.61
CA LEU A 17 -10.05 -9.34 26.53
C LEU A 17 -10.64 -9.61 25.14
N SER A 18 -9.97 -10.43 24.35
CA SER A 18 -10.45 -10.86 23.03
C SER A 18 -10.73 -12.37 23.04
N PHE A 19 -11.78 -12.77 22.36
CA PHE A 19 -12.13 -14.17 22.16
C PHE A 19 -12.82 -14.36 20.83
N THR A 20 -12.65 -15.54 20.24
CA THR A 20 -13.30 -15.94 19.00
C THR A 20 -14.46 -16.88 19.28
N THR A 21 -15.64 -16.57 18.72
CA THR A 21 -16.79 -17.48 18.72
C THR A 21 -17.05 -17.97 17.29
N THR A 22 -17.52 -19.21 17.19
CA THR A 22 -17.88 -19.84 15.91
C THR A 22 -19.31 -20.36 15.99
N TYR A 23 -19.86 -20.81 14.84
CA TYR A 23 -21.18 -21.45 14.82
C TYR A 23 -21.32 -22.58 15.82
N LYS A 24 -20.23 -23.27 16.20
CA LYS A 24 -20.22 -24.34 17.20
C LYS A 24 -20.57 -23.88 18.63
N ASN A 25 -20.43 -22.61 18.92
CA ASN A 25 -20.77 -22.01 20.20
C ASN A 25 -22.25 -21.61 20.30
N ASN A 26 -23.03 -21.75 19.23
CA ASN A 26 -24.45 -21.45 19.21
C ASN A 26 -25.29 -22.75 19.16
N ALA A 27 -25.93 -23.07 20.26
CA ALA A 27 -26.75 -24.30 20.40
C ALA A 27 -28.12 -24.22 19.72
N PHE A 28 -28.48 -23.06 19.14
CA PHE A 28 -29.82 -22.83 18.58
C PHE A 28 -29.83 -22.83 17.03
N LEU A 29 -28.75 -23.28 16.41
CA LEU A 29 -28.67 -23.38 14.95
C LEU A 29 -29.39 -24.63 14.47
N ASP A 30 -30.09 -24.50 13.34
CA ASP A 30 -30.71 -25.64 12.67
C ASP A 30 -29.66 -26.48 11.89
N ASP A 31 -30.04 -27.73 11.62
CA ASP A 31 -29.17 -28.70 10.95
C ASP A 31 -28.78 -28.25 9.55
N GLY A 32 -29.64 -27.51 8.83
CA GLY A 32 -29.37 -27.00 7.49
C GLY A 32 -28.25 -25.96 7.51
N PHE A 33 -28.25 -25.07 8.51
CA PHE A 33 -27.18 -24.11 8.69
C PHE A 33 -25.85 -24.80 9.04
N ILE A 34 -25.87 -25.78 9.91
CA ILE A 34 -24.68 -26.58 10.30
C ILE A 34 -24.10 -27.28 9.07
N GLN A 35 -24.97 -27.94 8.28
CA GLN A 35 -24.53 -28.57 7.02
C GLN A 35 -23.90 -27.58 6.04
N MET A 36 -24.49 -26.39 5.86
CA MET A 36 -23.93 -25.36 5.02
C MET A 36 -22.52 -24.94 5.47
N MET A 37 -22.28 -24.83 6.78
CA MET A 37 -20.95 -24.52 7.32
C MET A 37 -19.96 -25.65 7.04
N GLU A 38 -20.36 -26.91 7.20
CA GLU A 38 -19.51 -28.06 6.91
C GLU A 38 -19.18 -28.17 5.40
N GLU A 39 -20.16 -27.96 4.53
CA GLU A 39 -19.94 -27.94 3.07
C GLU A 39 -19.00 -26.82 2.65
N MET A 40 -19.08 -25.65 3.30
CA MET A 40 -18.19 -24.51 3.00
C MET A 40 -16.72 -24.85 3.22
N LYS A 41 -16.39 -25.70 4.20
CA LYS A 41 -15.00 -26.15 4.46
C LYS A 41 -14.37 -26.82 3.26
N VAL A 42 -15.18 -27.53 2.47
CA VAL A 42 -14.72 -28.27 1.29
C VAL A 42 -14.81 -27.43 0.04
N LYS A 43 -15.93 -26.71 -0.15
CA LYS A 43 -16.20 -25.95 -1.38
C LYS A 43 -15.42 -24.63 -1.47
N ASN A 44 -15.18 -23.99 -0.33
CA ASN A 44 -14.47 -22.70 -0.29
C ASN A 44 -13.63 -22.57 1.01
N PRO A 45 -12.45 -23.21 1.09
CA PRO A 45 -11.61 -23.22 2.27
C PRO A 45 -11.20 -21.83 2.77
N ASN A 46 -10.93 -20.89 1.86
CA ASN A 46 -10.55 -19.51 2.22
C ASN A 46 -11.70 -18.78 2.94
N ARG A 47 -12.92 -18.87 2.40
CA ARG A 47 -14.10 -18.31 3.05
C ARG A 47 -14.43 -19.04 4.37
N ALA A 48 -14.18 -20.34 4.43
CA ALA A 48 -14.39 -21.13 5.64
C ALA A 48 -13.48 -20.68 6.79
N ARG A 49 -12.26 -20.24 6.53
CA ARG A 49 -11.37 -19.67 7.56
C ARG A 49 -12.06 -18.53 8.32
N VAL A 50 -12.73 -17.63 7.62
CA VAL A 50 -13.44 -16.50 8.23
C VAL A 50 -14.77 -16.92 8.83
N VAL A 51 -15.65 -17.52 8.03
CA VAL A 51 -17.07 -17.73 8.38
C VAL A 51 -17.25 -18.91 9.34
N VAL A 52 -16.46 -19.97 9.16
CA VAL A 52 -16.57 -21.22 9.92
C VAL A 52 -15.69 -21.23 11.15
N TYR A 53 -14.44 -20.79 11.00
CA TYR A 53 -13.46 -20.84 12.09
C TYR A 53 -13.31 -19.53 12.84
N GLY A 54 -13.90 -18.41 12.34
CA GLY A 54 -13.76 -17.09 12.94
C GLY A 54 -12.33 -16.55 12.88
N ASP A 55 -11.55 -17.06 11.93
CA ASP A 55 -10.17 -16.62 11.70
C ASP A 55 -10.14 -15.33 10.88
N TRP A 56 -9.01 -14.65 10.88
CA TRP A 56 -8.81 -13.49 10.04
C TRP A 56 -8.62 -13.93 8.58
N GLY A 57 -9.48 -13.42 7.71
CA GLY A 57 -9.38 -13.71 6.29
C GLY A 57 -8.19 -13.00 5.65
N VAL A 58 -7.53 -13.70 4.74
CA VAL A 58 -6.70 -13.05 3.73
C VAL A 58 -7.64 -12.68 2.58
N ALA A 59 -7.62 -11.44 2.14
CA ALA A 59 -8.44 -11.01 1.01
C ALA A 59 -7.99 -11.77 -0.24
N ASP A 60 -8.92 -12.41 -0.95
CA ASP A 60 -8.62 -13.04 -2.24
C ASP A 60 -8.26 -11.95 -3.27
N GLY A 61 -7.21 -12.18 -4.02
CA GLY A 61 -6.79 -11.27 -5.09
C GLY A 61 -6.05 -10.01 -4.58
N LEU A 62 -5.30 -10.14 -3.48
CA LEU A 62 -4.39 -9.07 -3.04
C LEU A 62 -3.40 -8.68 -4.14
N VAL A 63 -3.20 -7.40 -4.31
CA VAL A 63 -2.25 -6.84 -5.28
C VAL A 63 -0.81 -7.03 -4.83
N PHE A 64 -0.54 -6.86 -3.52
CA PHE A 64 0.81 -6.92 -2.93
C PHE A 64 1.03 -8.14 -2.02
N ASP A 65 0.37 -9.28 -2.34
CA ASP A 65 0.49 -10.50 -1.53
C ASP A 65 1.94 -10.99 -1.45
N GLY A 66 2.45 -11.12 -0.21
CA GLY A 66 3.83 -11.57 0.05
C GLY A 66 4.95 -10.61 -0.40
N LEU A 67 4.60 -9.37 -0.82
CA LEU A 67 5.57 -8.39 -1.31
C LEU A 67 6.02 -7.38 -0.27
N PHE A 68 5.44 -7.36 0.94
CA PHE A 68 5.82 -6.42 1.98
C PHE A 68 5.96 -7.10 3.34
N GLU A 69 6.79 -6.52 4.17
CA GLU A 69 6.94 -6.88 5.57
C GLU A 69 7.09 -5.62 6.43
N LEU A 70 6.53 -5.68 7.65
CA LEU A 70 6.66 -4.63 8.65
C LEU A 70 7.84 -4.98 9.54
N GLU A 71 8.92 -4.20 9.46
CA GLU A 71 10.16 -4.47 10.21
C GLU A 71 10.85 -3.17 10.62
N ASP A 72 11.58 -3.22 11.72
CA ASP A 72 12.42 -2.12 12.17
C ASP A 72 13.80 -2.22 11.49
N PHE A 73 14.30 -1.08 10.99
CA PHE A 73 15.60 -1.00 10.35
C PHE A 73 16.25 0.38 10.58
N ASP A 74 17.57 0.42 10.58
CA ASP A 74 18.33 1.66 10.63
C ASP A 74 18.42 2.30 9.25
N ILE A 75 17.64 3.36 9.02
CA ILE A 75 17.59 4.06 7.72
C ILE A 75 18.94 4.70 7.35
N ASP A 76 19.78 5.07 8.31
CA ASP A 76 21.06 5.69 8.04
C ASP A 76 22.09 4.67 7.52
N ALA A 77 21.90 3.39 7.86
CA ALA A 77 22.68 2.28 7.31
C ALA A 77 22.30 1.91 5.86
N ILE A 78 21.13 2.32 5.38
CA ILE A 78 20.64 1.99 4.05
C ILE A 78 21.12 3.02 3.03
N ASN A 79 22.04 2.59 2.16
CA ASN A 79 22.53 3.41 1.06
C ASN A 79 21.69 3.18 -0.21
N GLY A 80 20.66 3.99 -0.40
CA GLY A 80 19.70 3.85 -1.52
C GLY A 80 19.29 5.18 -2.13
N GLN A 81 18.66 5.11 -3.29
CA GLN A 81 18.09 6.29 -3.96
C GLN A 81 16.87 6.78 -3.19
N LEU A 82 16.91 8.01 -2.68
CA LEU A 82 15.75 8.64 -2.06
C LEU A 82 14.65 8.89 -3.10
N VAL A 83 13.44 8.46 -2.78
CA VAL A 83 12.21 8.73 -3.52
C VAL A 83 11.15 9.28 -2.59
N GLN A 84 10.35 10.24 -3.07
CA GLN A 84 9.33 10.90 -2.27
C GLN A 84 8.08 11.12 -3.10
N GLY A 85 6.92 10.82 -2.54
CA GLY A 85 5.63 10.96 -3.23
C GLY A 85 4.55 11.53 -2.34
N LEU A 86 3.59 12.21 -2.97
CA LEU A 86 2.49 12.90 -2.31
C LEU A 86 1.20 12.63 -3.07
N ASP A 87 0.22 12.10 -2.36
CA ASP A 87 -1.17 11.99 -2.82
C ASP A 87 -2.04 12.96 -2.03
N PHE A 88 -2.87 13.73 -2.75
CA PHE A 88 -3.69 14.76 -2.13
C PHE A 88 -5.05 14.22 -1.74
N GLY A 89 -5.41 14.40 -0.48
CA GLY A 89 -6.76 14.20 0.02
C GLY A 89 -7.25 15.46 0.76
N PHE A 90 -8.50 15.49 1.13
CA PHE A 90 -9.06 16.61 1.88
C PHE A 90 -10.08 16.16 2.92
N THR A 91 -11.38 16.19 2.64
CA THR A 91 -12.42 16.05 3.68
C THR A 91 -12.59 14.62 4.15
N HIS A 92 -12.68 13.69 3.24
CA HIS A 92 -12.90 12.26 3.51
C HIS A 92 -11.65 11.43 3.24
N ASP A 93 -10.86 11.87 2.28
CA ASP A 93 -9.65 11.19 1.83
C ASP A 93 -8.42 11.78 2.53
N PRO A 94 -7.53 10.97 3.08
CA PRO A 94 -6.31 11.45 3.69
C PRO A 94 -5.32 11.96 2.64
N THR A 95 -4.57 12.98 2.99
CA THR A 95 -3.33 13.30 2.28
C THR A 95 -2.25 12.34 2.76
N ALA A 96 -1.60 11.67 1.82
CA ALA A 96 -0.51 10.74 2.09
C ALA A 96 0.81 11.28 1.53
N PHE A 97 1.83 11.34 2.38
CA PHE A 97 3.20 11.65 2.00
C PHE A 97 4.10 10.49 2.38
N VAL A 98 4.88 9.99 1.44
CA VAL A 98 5.74 8.82 1.60
C VAL A 98 7.17 9.14 1.24
N ARG A 99 8.12 8.67 2.06
CA ARG A 99 9.55 8.69 1.81
C ARG A 99 10.12 7.29 1.85
N ALA A 100 10.91 6.95 0.84
CA ALA A 100 11.54 5.64 0.76
C ALA A 100 12.95 5.72 0.18
N LYS A 101 13.76 4.71 0.45
CA LYS A 101 15.04 4.46 -0.25
C LYS A 101 14.90 3.20 -1.10
N VAL A 102 15.37 3.27 -2.34
CA VAL A 102 15.37 2.16 -3.29
C VAL A 102 16.78 1.58 -3.40
N VAL A 103 16.92 0.29 -3.15
CA VAL A 103 18.16 -0.47 -3.24
C VAL A 103 17.93 -1.73 -4.08
N GLY A 104 18.33 -1.71 -5.33
CA GLY A 104 18.04 -2.83 -6.24
C GLY A 104 16.54 -3.08 -6.39
N ASN A 105 16.06 -4.22 -5.95
CA ASN A 105 14.64 -4.59 -5.97
C ASN A 105 13.93 -4.39 -4.62
N ASP A 106 14.61 -3.81 -3.64
CA ASP A 106 14.08 -3.57 -2.31
C ASP A 106 13.75 -2.10 -2.12
N ILE A 107 12.62 -1.82 -1.50
CA ILE A 107 12.16 -0.47 -1.16
C ILE A 107 11.97 -0.38 0.34
N TYR A 108 12.71 0.51 0.97
CA TYR A 108 12.67 0.78 2.40
C TYR A 108 11.85 2.03 2.66
N VAL A 109 10.59 1.85 3.09
CA VAL A 109 9.69 2.96 3.41
C VAL A 109 9.85 3.31 4.88
N PHE A 110 10.35 4.52 5.18
CA PHE A 110 10.83 4.84 6.51
C PHE A 110 10.21 6.06 7.17
N ASP A 111 9.54 6.92 6.39
CA ASP A 111 9.01 8.17 6.91
C ASP A 111 7.84 8.67 6.06
N GLY A 112 6.99 9.50 6.63
CA GLY A 112 5.85 10.10 5.97
C GLY A 112 4.72 10.42 6.93
N PHE A 113 3.60 10.85 6.37
CA PHE A 113 2.36 11.07 7.12
C PHE A 113 1.14 10.65 6.32
N TYR A 114 0.06 10.38 7.05
CA TYR A 114 -1.24 9.98 6.52
C TYR A 114 -2.31 10.70 7.32
N GLN A 115 -2.88 11.78 6.79
CA GLN A 115 -3.73 12.67 7.58
C GLN A 115 -4.86 13.29 6.76
N GLN A 116 -6.08 13.24 7.30
CA GLN A 116 -7.26 13.90 6.74
C GLN A 116 -7.34 15.38 7.10
N GLY A 117 -8.05 16.14 6.28
CA GLY A 117 -8.39 17.55 6.58
C GLY A 117 -7.21 18.52 6.53
N LEU A 118 -6.12 18.18 5.87
CA LEU A 118 -4.96 19.07 5.76
C LEU A 118 -5.23 20.21 4.79
N LEU A 119 -5.09 21.43 5.29
CA LEU A 119 -4.98 22.64 4.46
C LEU A 119 -3.54 22.80 3.93
N ASN A 120 -3.36 23.58 2.87
CA ASN A 120 -2.07 23.72 2.18
C ASN A 120 -0.94 24.26 3.06
N ASP A 121 -1.21 25.16 4.01
CA ASP A 121 -0.20 25.67 4.96
C ASP A 121 0.30 24.59 5.97
N PRO A 122 -0.58 23.88 6.70
CA PRO A 122 -0.18 22.76 7.53
C PRO A 122 0.53 21.65 6.72
N MET A 123 0.02 21.32 5.53
CA MET A 123 0.61 20.32 4.65
C MET A 123 2.05 20.69 4.28
N ALA A 124 2.29 21.93 3.85
CA ALA A 124 3.64 22.40 3.51
C ALA A 124 4.61 22.25 4.69
N ARG A 125 4.16 22.60 5.91
CA ARG A 125 4.98 22.46 7.11
C ARG A 125 5.27 20.99 7.43
N LEU A 126 4.28 20.12 7.35
CA LEU A 126 4.46 18.68 7.59
C LEU A 126 5.44 18.05 6.58
N ILE A 127 5.30 18.34 5.28
CA ILE A 127 6.23 17.85 4.27
C ILE A 127 7.67 18.29 4.62
N ALA A 128 7.86 19.55 5.00
CA ALA A 128 9.18 20.04 5.38
C ALA A 128 9.71 19.39 6.66
N GLN A 129 8.88 19.19 7.70
CA GLN A 129 9.23 18.51 8.95
C GLN A 129 9.64 17.06 8.73
N HIS A 130 8.96 16.36 7.83
CA HIS A 130 9.32 15.00 7.39
C HIS A 130 10.47 14.99 6.36
N GLY A 131 11.24 16.06 6.23
CA GLY A 131 12.43 16.10 5.36
C GLY A 131 12.12 16.10 3.86
N GLY A 132 10.92 16.48 3.46
CA GLY A 132 10.50 16.55 2.07
C GLY A 132 11.33 17.50 1.18
N LEU A 133 12.14 18.38 1.80
CA LEU A 133 13.07 19.27 1.08
C LEU A 133 14.34 18.56 0.58
N ALA A 134 14.64 17.34 1.04
CA ALA A 134 15.89 16.64 0.71
C ALA A 134 15.96 16.16 -0.75
N GLY A 135 14.86 16.14 -1.49
CA GLY A 135 14.80 15.71 -2.88
C GLY A 135 13.51 16.10 -3.55
N LYS A 136 13.32 15.71 -4.80
CA LYS A 136 12.05 15.93 -5.50
C LYS A 136 10.91 15.15 -4.84
N VAL A 137 9.76 15.79 -4.69
CA VAL A 137 8.50 15.17 -4.25
C VAL A 137 7.58 15.09 -5.47
N TYR A 138 7.23 13.89 -5.88
CA TYR A 138 6.32 13.66 -7.00
C TYR A 138 4.89 13.60 -6.48
N ALA A 139 4.06 14.56 -6.89
CA ALA A 139 2.69 14.71 -6.41
C ALA A 139 1.67 14.38 -7.50
N ASP A 140 0.46 13.99 -7.08
CA ASP A 140 -0.63 13.79 -8.03
C ASP A 140 -0.80 15.01 -8.93
N SER A 141 -0.67 14.78 -10.22
CA SER A 141 -0.79 15.82 -11.25
C SER A 141 -2.23 16.26 -11.53
N ALA A 142 -3.24 15.64 -10.90
CA ALA A 142 -4.62 16.09 -10.97
C ALA A 142 -4.84 17.43 -10.23
N GLU A 143 -3.95 17.76 -9.28
CA GLU A 143 -4.05 18.92 -8.39
C GLU A 143 -2.98 20.02 -8.69
N PRO A 144 -2.92 20.58 -9.90
CA PRO A 144 -1.85 21.52 -10.28
C PRO A 144 -1.88 22.83 -9.47
N ARG A 145 -3.07 23.23 -8.98
CA ARG A 145 -3.22 24.42 -8.13
C ARG A 145 -2.57 24.20 -6.78
N THR A 146 -2.82 23.06 -6.16
CA THR A 146 -2.26 22.67 -4.87
C THR A 146 -0.73 22.57 -4.96
N ILE A 147 -0.20 21.97 -6.03
CA ILE A 147 1.24 21.94 -6.29
C ILE A 147 1.82 23.36 -6.37
N THR A 148 1.20 24.25 -7.14
CA THR A 148 1.64 25.64 -7.26
C THR A 148 1.64 26.36 -5.92
N GLU A 149 0.60 26.16 -5.10
CA GLU A 149 0.53 26.74 -3.77
C GLU A 149 1.63 26.21 -2.83
N LEU A 150 1.93 24.93 -2.83
CA LEU A 150 3.02 24.36 -2.06
C LEU A 150 4.38 24.96 -2.49
N GLN A 151 4.58 25.14 -3.79
CA GLN A 151 5.79 25.79 -4.33
C GLN A 151 5.92 27.24 -3.86
N THR A 152 4.84 28.02 -3.81
CA THR A 152 4.86 29.41 -3.28
C THR A 152 5.15 29.46 -1.79
N ARG A 153 4.86 28.39 -1.05
CA ARG A 153 5.16 28.21 0.39
C ARG A 153 6.58 27.67 0.67
N GLY A 154 7.42 27.59 -0.37
CA GLY A 154 8.82 27.19 -0.23
C GLY A 154 9.14 25.76 -0.64
N LEU A 155 8.16 24.92 -0.96
CA LEU A 155 8.36 23.55 -1.44
C LEU A 155 8.54 23.51 -2.97
N ARG A 156 9.55 24.22 -3.49
CA ARG A 156 9.80 24.32 -4.94
C ARG A 156 10.15 22.98 -5.59
N ASN A 157 10.48 22.00 -4.80
CA ASN A 157 10.83 20.64 -5.19
C ASN A 157 9.61 19.71 -5.33
N VAL A 158 8.40 20.16 -4.99
CA VAL A 158 7.16 19.43 -5.29
C VAL A 158 6.83 19.64 -6.77
N ILE A 159 6.77 18.56 -7.52
CA ILE A 159 6.55 18.54 -8.96
C ILE A 159 5.44 17.54 -9.32
N PRO A 160 4.67 17.79 -10.39
CA PRO A 160 3.63 16.84 -10.79
C PRO A 160 4.25 15.52 -11.26
N ALA A 161 3.64 14.43 -10.87
CA ALA A 161 3.88 13.11 -11.43
C ALA A 161 3.38 13.06 -12.88
N GLY A 162 3.96 12.21 -13.74
CA GLY A 162 3.58 12.09 -15.13
C GLY A 162 2.20 11.46 -15.30
N LYS A 163 1.44 11.91 -16.30
CA LYS A 163 0.18 11.30 -16.70
C LYS A 163 0.39 10.41 -17.91
N GLY A 164 0.14 9.10 -17.76
CA GLY A 164 0.04 8.16 -18.88
C GLY A 164 -1.38 7.58 -18.99
N LYS A 165 -1.79 7.24 -20.20
CA LYS A 165 -2.99 6.41 -20.40
C LYS A 165 -2.73 5.05 -19.75
N ASP A 166 -3.67 4.54 -18.96
CA ASP A 166 -3.52 3.30 -18.16
C ASP A 166 -2.43 3.36 -17.06
N SER A 167 -2.12 4.56 -16.55
CA SER A 167 -1.04 4.80 -15.58
C SER A 167 -1.19 3.99 -14.29
N LEU A 168 -2.42 3.76 -13.80
CA LEU A 168 -2.67 3.00 -12.58
C LEU A 168 -2.23 1.53 -12.71
N VAL A 169 -2.69 0.85 -13.76
CA VAL A 169 -2.36 -0.57 -13.98
C VAL A 169 -0.87 -0.74 -14.20
N GLN A 170 -0.27 0.09 -15.04
CA GLN A 170 1.16 0.04 -15.33
C GLN A 170 2.01 0.34 -14.09
N ARG A 171 1.62 1.35 -13.31
CA ARG A 171 2.30 1.69 -12.05
C ARG A 171 2.17 0.55 -11.04
N THR A 172 1.00 -0.05 -10.89
CA THR A 172 0.79 -1.20 -10.02
C THR A 172 1.66 -2.39 -10.42
N GLU A 173 1.71 -2.75 -11.70
CA GLU A 173 2.57 -3.83 -12.19
C GLU A 173 4.06 -3.52 -11.98
N PHE A 174 4.46 -2.27 -12.15
CA PHE A 174 5.81 -1.83 -11.81
C PHE A 174 6.11 -1.99 -10.31
N MET A 175 5.23 -1.54 -9.45
CA MET A 175 5.36 -1.64 -7.99
C MET A 175 5.47 -3.09 -7.53
N LYS A 176 4.77 -4.02 -8.15
CA LYS A 176 4.84 -5.47 -7.86
C LYS A 176 6.20 -6.11 -8.16
N SER A 177 7.09 -5.43 -8.85
CA SER A 177 8.45 -5.93 -9.10
C SER A 177 9.42 -5.70 -7.94
N TYR A 178 8.97 -5.06 -6.86
CA TYR A 178 9.76 -4.75 -5.68
C TYR A 178 9.29 -5.53 -4.45
N LYS A 179 10.21 -5.72 -3.49
CA LYS A 179 9.90 -6.09 -2.12
C LYS A 179 9.93 -4.82 -1.25
N TYR A 180 9.00 -4.74 -0.31
CA TYR A 180 8.84 -3.57 0.54
C TYR A 180 9.18 -3.89 1.99
N HIS A 181 10.09 -3.12 2.55
CA HIS A 181 10.45 -3.08 3.96
C HIS A 181 9.81 -1.84 4.55
N ILE A 182 8.78 -2.02 5.37
CA ILE A 182 7.96 -0.92 5.89
C ILE A 182 8.31 -0.72 7.35
N HIS A 183 8.86 0.45 7.68
CA HIS A 183 9.16 0.79 9.07
C HIS A 183 7.86 0.96 9.88
N PRO A 184 7.82 0.54 11.17
CA PRO A 184 6.62 0.65 12.01
C PRO A 184 6.01 2.05 12.13
N SER A 185 6.82 3.11 11.98
CA SER A 185 6.33 4.50 11.98
C SER A 185 5.37 4.84 10.84
N VAL A 186 5.39 4.06 9.76
CA VAL A 186 4.54 4.23 8.56
C VAL A 186 3.66 3.01 8.32
N SER A 187 3.24 2.33 9.39
CA SER A 187 2.45 1.09 9.34
C SER A 187 1.11 1.23 8.59
N TRP A 188 0.57 2.44 8.45
CA TRP A 188 -0.62 2.73 7.65
C TRP A 188 -0.46 2.32 6.16
N LEU A 189 0.75 2.33 5.61
CA LEU A 189 1.00 1.81 4.27
C LEU A 189 0.84 0.28 4.21
N ALA A 190 1.35 -0.44 5.22
CA ALA A 190 1.17 -1.90 5.32
C ALA A 190 -0.31 -2.26 5.50
N ASP A 191 -1.06 -1.46 6.28
CA ASP A 191 -2.51 -1.63 6.45
C ASP A 191 -3.24 -1.51 5.10
N GLU A 192 -2.94 -0.49 4.27
CA GLU A 192 -3.51 -0.38 2.91
C GLU A 192 -3.07 -1.54 2.00
N MET A 193 -1.78 -1.87 1.94
CA MET A 193 -1.29 -2.98 1.10
C MET A 193 -1.92 -4.32 1.47
N SER A 194 -2.25 -4.53 2.76
CA SER A 194 -2.89 -5.76 3.25
C SER A 194 -4.34 -5.93 2.82
N THR A 195 -4.97 -4.87 2.33
CA THR A 195 -6.38 -4.84 1.92
C THR A 195 -6.58 -4.48 0.45
N TYR A 196 -5.51 -4.07 -0.24
CA TYR A 196 -5.59 -3.64 -1.63
C TYR A 196 -5.76 -4.82 -2.57
N VAL A 197 -6.92 -4.91 -3.22
CA VAL A 197 -7.34 -6.06 -4.03
C VAL A 197 -7.64 -5.67 -5.47
N TYR A 198 -7.60 -6.66 -6.36
CA TYR A 198 -8.08 -6.49 -7.73
C TYR A 198 -9.62 -6.47 -7.78
N LYS A 199 -10.18 -5.69 -8.71
CA LYS A 199 -11.60 -5.73 -9.07
C LYS A 199 -11.99 -7.12 -9.58
N LYS A 200 -13.23 -7.50 -9.32
CA LYS A 200 -13.84 -8.69 -9.89
C LYS A 200 -14.97 -8.31 -10.84
N ASP A 201 -15.19 -9.09 -11.88
CA ASP A 201 -16.32 -8.93 -12.76
C ASP A 201 -17.61 -9.51 -12.13
N LYS A 202 -18.74 -9.40 -12.85
CA LYS A 202 -20.05 -9.93 -12.42
C LYS A 202 -20.10 -11.45 -12.23
N PHE A 203 -19.08 -12.17 -12.66
CA PHE A 203 -18.94 -13.61 -12.51
C PHE A 203 -17.89 -13.99 -11.46
N ASP A 204 -17.50 -13.05 -10.60
CA ASP A 204 -16.46 -13.20 -9.56
C ASP A 204 -15.05 -13.50 -10.13
N LYS A 205 -14.82 -13.25 -11.41
CA LYS A 205 -13.52 -13.40 -12.05
C LYS A 205 -12.68 -12.14 -11.80
N GLN A 206 -11.48 -12.33 -11.30
CA GLN A 206 -10.53 -11.25 -11.05
C GLN A 206 -10.13 -10.54 -12.36
N LEU A 207 -10.14 -9.22 -12.30
CA LEU A 207 -9.64 -8.32 -13.35
C LEU A 207 -8.24 -7.84 -12.96
N ASN A 208 -7.42 -7.48 -13.96
CA ASN A 208 -6.09 -6.90 -13.70
C ASN A 208 -6.15 -5.37 -13.44
N VAL A 209 -7.18 -4.95 -12.74
CA VAL A 209 -7.40 -3.54 -12.36
C VAL A 209 -7.68 -3.51 -10.87
N PRO A 210 -6.86 -2.81 -10.07
CA PRO A 210 -7.13 -2.68 -8.65
C PRO A 210 -8.47 -1.99 -8.35
N VAL A 211 -9.00 -2.25 -7.16
CA VAL A 211 -10.17 -1.52 -6.65
C VAL A 211 -9.75 -0.08 -6.39
N ASP A 212 -10.61 0.86 -6.71
CA ASP A 212 -10.45 2.29 -6.45
C ASP A 212 -11.00 2.62 -5.06
N GLY A 213 -10.24 3.30 -4.24
CA GLY A 213 -10.59 3.69 -2.86
C GLY A 213 -9.59 3.16 -1.82
N ASP A 214 -9.46 3.87 -0.71
CA ASP A 214 -8.57 3.58 0.44
C ASP A 214 -7.14 3.15 0.05
N ASP A 215 -6.56 3.81 -0.97
CA ASP A 215 -5.24 3.46 -1.55
C ASP A 215 -4.27 4.67 -1.63
N HIS A 216 -4.53 5.69 -0.82
CA HIS A 216 -3.81 6.97 -0.87
C HIS A 216 -2.31 6.85 -0.59
N ALA A 217 -1.93 6.01 0.37
CA ALA A 217 -0.52 5.72 0.67
C ALA A 217 0.15 4.95 -0.47
N ILE A 218 -0.56 4.00 -1.06
CA ILE A 218 -0.12 3.24 -2.24
C ILE A 218 0.04 4.17 -3.44
N GLN A 219 -0.89 5.11 -3.65
CA GLN A 219 -0.79 6.11 -4.72
C GLN A 219 0.41 7.04 -4.50
N ALA A 220 0.60 7.57 -3.27
CA ALA A 220 1.75 8.39 -2.94
C ALA A 220 3.08 7.66 -3.20
N LEU A 221 3.19 6.40 -2.75
CA LEU A 221 4.35 5.56 -3.04
C LEU A 221 4.53 5.34 -4.56
N GLY A 222 3.45 5.11 -5.28
CA GLY A 222 3.46 4.98 -6.73
C GLY A 222 3.99 6.22 -7.44
N TYR A 223 3.60 7.42 -7.00
CA TYR A 223 4.15 8.69 -7.51
C TYR A 223 5.63 8.83 -7.18
N ALA A 224 6.06 8.44 -5.96
CA ALA A 224 7.47 8.45 -5.59
C ALA A 224 8.35 7.60 -6.53
N LEU A 225 7.82 6.47 -6.99
CA LEU A 225 8.55 5.51 -7.83
C LEU A 225 8.49 5.82 -9.33
N GLU A 226 7.63 6.73 -9.74
CA GLU A 226 7.42 7.04 -11.16
C GLU A 226 8.70 7.41 -11.93
N PRO A 227 9.65 8.19 -11.39
CA PRO A 227 10.91 8.48 -12.09
C PRO A 227 11.69 7.23 -12.47
N LEU A 228 11.54 6.14 -11.70
CA LEU A 228 12.22 4.87 -11.99
C LEU A 228 11.58 4.14 -13.18
N ILE A 229 10.29 4.38 -13.43
CA ILE A 229 9.60 3.84 -14.60
C ILE A 229 10.17 4.44 -15.89
N PHE A 230 10.51 5.73 -15.87
CA PHE A 230 10.92 6.49 -17.06
C PHE A 230 12.44 6.51 -17.30
N THR A 231 13.28 6.14 -16.33
CA THR A 231 14.75 6.14 -16.47
C THR A 231 15.30 5.03 -17.35
N ASN A 232 14.51 4.01 -17.68
CA ASN A 232 14.91 2.96 -18.63
C ASN A 232 14.62 3.39 -20.07
N LYS A 233 15.61 4.06 -20.67
CA LYS A 233 15.85 4.35 -22.09
C LYS A 233 14.65 4.15 -23.04
N GLY A 234 14.05 5.23 -23.47
CA GLY A 234 13.29 5.26 -24.73
C GLY A 234 11.78 5.09 -24.60
N GLY A 235 11.15 5.26 -23.45
CA GLY A 235 9.68 5.31 -23.35
C GLY A 235 8.97 3.96 -23.47
N SER A 236 9.69 2.85 -23.37
CA SER A 236 9.12 1.49 -23.30
C SER A 236 9.26 0.96 -21.88
N TYR A 237 8.15 0.55 -21.29
CA TYR A 237 8.15 -0.11 -19.99
C TYR A 237 8.79 -1.50 -20.14
N MET A 238 9.83 -1.77 -19.36
CA MET A 238 10.32 -3.16 -19.23
C MET A 238 9.29 -3.95 -18.43
N THR A 239 8.84 -5.06 -18.97
CA THR A 239 8.04 -6.04 -18.25
C THR A 239 8.84 -6.67 -17.10
N TYR A 240 8.16 -7.27 -16.12
CA TYR A 240 8.82 -8.03 -15.05
C TYR A 240 9.81 -9.06 -15.61
N GLN A 241 9.42 -9.79 -16.68
CA GLN A 241 10.29 -10.80 -17.32
C GLN A 241 11.55 -10.20 -17.95
N GLU A 242 11.45 -9.04 -18.59
CA GLU A 242 12.59 -8.32 -19.15
C GLU A 242 13.56 -7.84 -18.08
N ARG A 243 13.06 -7.41 -16.90
CA ARG A 243 13.89 -7.02 -15.74
C ARG A 243 14.60 -8.19 -15.12
N VAL A 244 13.90 -9.30 -14.87
CA VAL A 244 14.51 -10.56 -14.37
C VAL A 244 15.60 -11.01 -15.31
N GLN A 245 15.40 -10.91 -16.62
CA GLN A 245 16.41 -11.26 -17.61
C GLN A 245 17.59 -10.27 -17.62
N ALA A 246 17.33 -8.97 -17.44
CA ALA A 246 18.37 -7.95 -17.35
C ALA A 246 19.27 -8.15 -16.13
N VAL A 247 18.69 -8.47 -14.96
CA VAL A 247 19.45 -8.76 -13.72
C VAL A 247 20.29 -10.01 -13.89
N LYS A 248 19.77 -11.10 -14.49
CA LYS A 248 20.53 -12.31 -14.78
C LYS A 248 21.70 -12.07 -15.74
N ASN A 249 21.57 -11.12 -16.66
CA ASN A 249 22.61 -10.76 -17.63
C ASN A 249 23.72 -9.89 -17.04
N ILE A 250 23.52 -9.30 -15.84
CA ILE A 250 24.51 -8.46 -15.14
C ILE A 250 25.39 -9.31 -14.20
N GLY A 251 25.06 -10.60 -14.00
CA GLY A 251 25.95 -11.55 -13.29
C GLY A 251 26.03 -11.33 -11.78
N LEU A 252 24.94 -10.90 -11.15
CA LEU A 252 24.73 -10.90 -9.69
C LEU A 252 23.79 -12.03 -9.30
#